data_29be5ba8bfd4e6167f70d6a6adfb669c
#
_entry.id   29be5ba8bfd4e6167f70d6a6adfb669c
#
_cell.length_a   1.000
_cell.length_b   1.000
_cell.length_c   1.000
_cell.angle_alpha   90.00
_cell.angle_beta   90.00
_cell.angle_gamma   90.00
#
_symmetry.space_group_name_H-M   'P 1'
#
loop_
_entity.id
_entity.type
_entity.pdbx_description
1 polymer ?
#
loop_
_entity_poly.entity_id
_entity_poly.type
_entity_poly.pdbx_seq_one_letter_code
_entity_poly.pdbx_strand_id
1 'polypeptide(L)'
;MEGIKDASHLYEVEHRARFAERPGFRIQELQLSTTQKVPWHYHNKVSDTFYVLKGYLRIFLQNPKEEIRLAPGETFTAKAGRPHLVTNGGNTSVNFLVLQGLGEYDYVPLTGPDRAA
;
A
#
# COMPACT_ATOMS: atom_id res chain seq x y z
N MET A 1 18.75 -2.95 -3.08
CA MET A 1 18.22 -4.29 -2.73
C MET A 1 17.26 -4.74 -3.81
N GLU A 2 17.37 -5.97 -4.24
CA GLU A 2 16.44 -6.52 -5.19
C GLU A 2 15.10 -6.80 -4.52
N GLY A 3 14.00 -6.43 -5.18
CA GLY A 3 12.68 -6.59 -4.62
C GLY A 3 12.04 -7.94 -4.93
N ILE A 4 11.00 -8.25 -4.18
CA ILE A 4 10.20 -9.46 -4.33
C ILE A 4 9.11 -9.19 -5.37
N LYS A 5 8.85 -10.16 -6.25
CA LYS A 5 7.84 -9.99 -7.31
C LYS A 5 6.43 -10.33 -6.85
N ASP A 6 6.28 -11.18 -5.86
CA ASP A 6 4.99 -11.54 -5.27
C ASP A 6 5.11 -11.45 -3.74
N ALA A 7 4.46 -10.45 -3.17
CA ALA A 7 4.48 -10.19 -1.74
C ALA A 7 3.18 -10.64 -1.04
N SER A 8 2.27 -11.30 -1.74
CA SER A 8 0.96 -11.63 -1.18
C SER A 8 1.02 -12.52 0.07
N HIS A 9 2.10 -13.28 0.24
CA HIS A 9 2.30 -14.15 1.39
C HIS A 9 2.92 -13.44 2.61
N LEU A 10 3.32 -12.18 2.49
CA LEU A 10 4.04 -11.45 3.53
C LEU A 10 3.13 -10.77 4.53
N TYR A 11 1.86 -10.63 4.24
CA TYR A 11 0.88 -9.99 5.12
C TYR A 11 -0.53 -10.50 4.81
N GLU A 12 -1.42 -10.37 5.79
CA GLU A 12 -2.81 -10.81 5.65
C GLU A 12 -3.73 -9.63 5.36
N VAL A 13 -4.73 -9.89 4.50
CA VAL A 13 -5.80 -8.94 4.18
C VAL A 13 -7.13 -9.69 4.22
N GLU A 14 -8.23 -8.96 4.43
CA GLU A 14 -9.57 -9.55 4.38
C GLU A 14 -10.00 -9.92 2.95
N HIS A 15 -9.56 -9.12 1.99
CA HIS A 15 -9.92 -9.34 0.58
C HIS A 15 -8.81 -8.79 -0.30
N ARG A 16 -8.55 -9.52 -1.37
CA ARG A 16 -7.59 -9.14 -2.41
C ARG A 16 -8.14 -9.52 -3.78
N ALA A 17 -8.15 -8.56 -4.70
CA ALA A 17 -8.51 -8.81 -6.09
C ALA A 17 -7.56 -8.06 -7.01
N ARG A 18 -7.27 -8.63 -8.16
CA ARG A 18 -6.44 -7.98 -9.18
C ARG A 18 -7.30 -7.77 -10.41
N PHE A 19 -7.55 -6.51 -10.77
CA PHE A 19 -8.43 -6.16 -11.86
C PHE A 19 -7.73 -6.02 -13.18
N ALA A 20 -6.47 -5.56 -13.16
CA ALA A 20 -5.69 -5.40 -14.38
C ALA A 20 -4.23 -5.57 -14.07
N GLU A 21 -3.52 -6.20 -15.01
CA GLU A 21 -2.07 -6.34 -14.93
C GLU A 21 -1.53 -6.33 -16.35
N ARG A 22 -0.57 -5.44 -16.60
CA ARG A 22 0.14 -5.30 -17.87
C ARG A 22 1.60 -5.05 -17.54
N PRO A 23 2.52 -5.30 -18.47
CA PRO A 23 3.90 -4.89 -18.24
C PRO A 23 3.95 -3.41 -17.87
N GLY A 24 4.54 -3.10 -16.70
CA GLY A 24 4.70 -1.73 -16.25
C GLY A 24 3.58 -1.18 -15.38
N PHE A 25 2.44 -1.89 -15.24
CA PHE A 25 1.40 -1.38 -14.35
C PHE A 25 0.44 -2.48 -13.90
N ARG A 26 -0.21 -2.25 -12.75
CA ARG A 26 -1.31 -3.11 -12.30
C ARG A 26 -2.25 -2.37 -11.36
N ILE A 27 -3.49 -2.84 -11.30
CA ILE A 27 -4.53 -2.32 -10.41
C ILE A 27 -5.02 -3.47 -9.55
N GLN A 28 -5.00 -3.29 -8.24
CA GLN A 28 -5.55 -4.28 -7.32
C GLN A 28 -6.44 -3.61 -6.29
N GLU A 29 -7.34 -4.38 -5.72
CA GLU A 29 -8.18 -3.98 -4.61
C GLU A 29 -7.74 -4.73 -3.38
N LEU A 30 -7.66 -4.03 -2.24
CA LEU A 30 -7.37 -4.61 -0.94
C LEU A 30 -8.41 -4.19 0.07
N GLN A 31 -8.70 -5.07 1.02
CA GLN A 31 -9.50 -4.74 2.19
C GLN A 31 -8.75 -5.13 3.44
N LEU A 32 -8.60 -4.20 4.37
CA LEU A 32 -7.93 -4.40 5.65
C LEU A 32 -8.95 -4.30 6.78
N SER A 33 -8.89 -5.26 7.70
CA SER A 33 -9.59 -5.13 8.98
C SER A 33 -8.93 -4.04 9.81
N THR A 34 -9.51 -3.73 10.97
CA THR A 34 -8.96 -2.70 11.86
C THR A 34 -7.59 -3.06 12.44
N THR A 35 -7.19 -4.33 12.36
CA THR A 35 -5.91 -4.82 12.90
C THR A 35 -4.92 -5.24 11.83
N GLN A 36 -5.33 -5.26 10.58
CA GLN A 36 -4.46 -5.65 9.47
C GLN A 36 -3.73 -4.44 8.90
N LYS A 37 -2.60 -4.69 8.29
CA LYS A 37 -1.77 -3.64 7.68
C LYS A 37 -0.92 -4.22 6.55
N VAL A 38 -0.52 -3.35 5.62
CA VAL A 38 0.56 -3.66 4.69
C VAL A 38 1.84 -3.11 5.34
N PRO A 39 2.77 -3.98 5.75
CA PRO A 39 3.94 -3.57 6.53
C PRO A 39 4.83 -2.57 5.80
N TRP A 40 5.75 -1.93 6.53
CA TRP A 40 6.72 -1.01 5.96
C TRP A 40 7.45 -1.65 4.78
N HIS A 41 7.39 -0.98 3.64
CA HIS A 41 8.06 -1.41 2.41
C HIS A 41 8.23 -0.23 1.46
N TYR A 42 8.97 -0.45 0.39
CA TYR A 42 9.00 0.47 -0.74
C TYR A 42 9.10 -0.34 -2.03
N HIS A 43 8.90 0.34 -3.16
CA HIS A 43 9.07 -0.22 -4.50
C HIS A 43 10.19 0.53 -5.20
N ASN A 44 11.04 -0.18 -5.95
CA ASN A 44 12.17 0.48 -6.60
C ASN A 44 11.75 1.31 -7.81
N LYS A 45 10.75 0.86 -8.58
CA LYS A 45 10.45 1.44 -9.88
C LYS A 45 9.00 1.88 -10.06
N VAL A 46 8.09 1.46 -9.21
CA VAL A 46 6.68 1.82 -9.34
C VAL A 46 6.25 2.74 -8.20
N SER A 47 5.29 3.60 -8.49
CA SER A 47 4.57 4.37 -7.48
C SER A 47 3.27 3.67 -7.15
N ASP A 48 2.83 3.79 -5.89
CA ASP A 48 1.52 3.32 -5.45
C ASP A 48 0.58 4.50 -5.32
N THR A 49 -0.51 4.50 -6.09
CA THR A 49 -1.59 5.48 -5.91
C THR A 49 -2.75 4.77 -5.24
N PHE A 50 -3.12 5.26 -4.06
CA PHE A 50 -4.22 4.71 -3.27
C PHE A 50 -5.50 5.49 -3.57
N TYR A 51 -6.61 4.77 -3.75
CA TYR A 51 -7.93 5.36 -3.92
C TYR A 51 -8.89 4.65 -2.98
N VAL A 52 -9.42 5.35 -1.97
CA VAL A 52 -10.28 4.73 -0.97
C VAL A 52 -11.71 4.61 -1.50
N LEU A 53 -12.26 3.39 -1.41
CA LEU A 53 -13.63 3.10 -1.80
C LEU A 53 -14.57 3.16 -0.60
N LYS A 54 -14.15 2.61 0.55
CA LYS A 54 -14.98 2.53 1.75
C LYS A 54 -14.08 2.52 2.98
N GLY A 55 -14.50 3.19 4.05
CA GLY A 55 -13.73 3.30 5.28
C GLY A 55 -12.64 4.36 5.17
N TYR A 56 -11.65 4.30 6.05
CA TYR A 56 -10.57 5.29 6.11
C TYR A 56 -9.22 4.59 6.08
N LEU A 57 -8.33 5.11 5.26
CA LEU A 57 -6.96 4.61 5.13
C LEU A 57 -6.02 5.56 5.86
N ARG A 58 -5.01 5.01 6.51
CA ARG A 58 -3.99 5.79 7.19
C ARG A 58 -2.63 5.29 6.75
N ILE A 59 -1.86 6.16 6.11
CA ILE A 59 -0.58 5.81 5.52
C ILE A 59 0.51 6.58 6.24
N PHE A 60 1.53 5.87 6.70
CA PHE A 60 2.72 6.47 7.30
C PHE A 60 3.85 6.37 6.29
N LEU A 61 4.63 7.45 6.17
CA LEU A 61 5.71 7.54 5.20
C LEU A 61 7.00 8.02 5.88
N GLN A 62 8.11 7.70 5.23
CA GLN A 62 9.43 8.19 5.60
C GLN A 62 10.05 8.93 4.42
N ASN A 63 11.07 9.74 4.72
CA ASN A 63 11.88 10.47 3.74
C ASN A 63 11.07 11.42 2.83
N PRO A 64 10.36 12.42 3.37
CA PRO A 64 10.27 12.81 4.77
C PRO A 64 9.20 12.02 5.54
N LYS A 65 9.30 12.05 6.85
CA LYS A 65 8.31 11.46 7.74
C LYS A 65 7.00 12.21 7.61
N GLU A 66 5.94 11.46 7.31
CA GLU A 66 4.62 12.04 7.05
C GLU A 66 3.53 11.04 7.39
N GLU A 67 2.36 11.53 7.72
CA GLU A 67 1.16 10.73 7.94
C GLU A 67 0.04 11.29 7.08
N ILE A 68 -0.63 10.40 6.32
CA ILE A 68 -1.73 10.78 5.43
C ILE A 68 -2.95 9.96 5.84
N ARG A 69 -4.10 10.61 5.98
CA ARG A 69 -5.38 9.96 6.19
C ARG A 69 -6.30 10.24 5.02
N LEU A 70 -6.87 9.17 4.46
CA LEU A 70 -7.74 9.27 3.28
C LEU A 70 -9.15 8.80 3.63
N ALA A 71 -10.14 9.61 3.28
CA ALA A 71 -11.55 9.27 3.32
C ALA A 71 -11.99 8.69 1.95
N PRO A 72 -13.20 8.08 1.86
CA PRO A 72 -13.70 7.58 0.58
C PRO A 72 -13.65 8.63 -0.52
N GLY A 73 -13.13 8.25 -1.68
CA GLY A 73 -12.96 9.13 -2.84
C GLY A 73 -11.66 9.92 -2.85
N GLU A 74 -10.88 9.88 -1.78
CA GLU A 74 -9.59 10.59 -1.72
C GLU A 74 -8.46 9.69 -2.19
N THR A 75 -7.38 10.32 -2.66
CA THR A 75 -6.23 9.64 -3.23
C THR A 75 -4.92 10.19 -2.69
N PHE A 76 -3.89 9.36 -2.72
CA PHE A 76 -2.52 9.75 -2.40
C PHE A 76 -1.55 8.84 -3.15
N THR A 77 -0.43 9.39 -3.60
CA THR A 77 0.60 8.63 -4.31
C THR A 77 1.87 8.56 -3.47
N ALA A 78 2.28 7.33 -3.13
CA ALA A 78 3.60 7.05 -2.57
C ALA A 78 4.54 6.79 -3.73
N LYS A 79 5.51 7.69 -3.94
CA LYS A 79 6.44 7.61 -5.08
C LYS A 79 7.40 6.44 -4.93
N ALA A 80 7.93 5.98 -6.06
CA ALA A 80 8.95 4.94 -6.08
C ALA A 80 10.10 5.29 -5.13
N GLY A 81 10.56 4.31 -4.37
CA GLY A 81 11.64 4.49 -3.41
C GLY A 81 11.21 5.03 -2.06
N ARG A 82 9.99 5.51 -1.91
CA ARG A 82 9.54 6.08 -0.64
C ARG A 82 8.93 5.01 0.27
N PRO A 83 9.53 4.76 1.46
CA PRO A 83 8.98 3.79 2.40
C PRO A 83 7.60 4.20 2.90
N HIS A 84 6.70 3.23 2.99
CA HIS A 84 5.35 3.48 3.49
C HIS A 84 4.79 2.27 4.23
N LEU A 85 3.91 2.55 5.18
CA LEU A 85 3.16 1.60 6.00
C LEU A 85 1.69 1.93 5.79
N VAL A 86 0.89 0.96 5.35
CA VAL A 86 -0.53 1.17 5.06
C VAL A 86 -1.37 0.54 6.14
N THR A 87 -2.19 1.34 6.81
CA THR A 87 -3.01 0.88 7.93
C THR A 87 -4.46 1.30 7.75
N ASN A 88 -5.33 0.71 8.57
CA ASN A 88 -6.72 1.12 8.67
C ASN A 88 -6.80 2.34 9.60
N GLY A 89 -7.38 3.43 9.12
CA GLY A 89 -7.50 4.68 9.88
C GLY A 89 -8.86 4.89 10.53
N GLY A 90 -9.75 3.89 10.47
CA GLY A 90 -11.08 3.96 11.02
C GLY A 90 -11.35 2.85 12.04
N ASN A 91 -12.65 2.62 12.31
CA ASN A 91 -13.10 1.59 13.23
C ASN A 91 -13.90 0.48 12.53
N THR A 92 -13.91 0.48 11.22
CA THR A 92 -14.48 -0.58 10.38
C THR A 92 -13.46 -0.92 9.30
N SER A 93 -13.68 -2.00 8.56
CA SER A 93 -12.81 -2.39 7.45
C SER A 93 -12.65 -1.26 6.44
N VAL A 94 -11.47 -1.14 5.85
CA VAL A 94 -11.18 -0.19 4.78
C VAL A 94 -10.96 -0.95 3.49
N ASN A 95 -11.63 -0.51 2.43
CA ASN A 95 -11.51 -1.08 1.08
C ASN A 95 -10.97 -0.01 0.14
N PHE A 96 -9.94 -0.33 -0.61
CA PHE A 96 -9.25 0.65 -1.44
C PHE A 96 -8.60 -0.01 -2.66
N LEU A 97 -8.42 0.79 -3.70
CA LEU A 97 -7.66 0.41 -4.88
C LEU A 97 -6.21 0.86 -4.73
N VAL A 98 -5.30 0.06 -5.27
CA VAL A 98 -3.90 0.43 -5.43
C VAL A 98 -3.57 0.36 -6.90
N LEU A 99 -3.23 1.52 -7.48
CA LEU A 99 -2.79 1.64 -8.86
C LEU A 99 -1.27 1.71 -8.83
N GLN A 100 -0.62 0.70 -9.37
CA GLN A 100 0.84 0.56 -9.32
C GLN A 100 1.42 0.72 -10.72
N GLY A 101 2.27 1.71 -10.90
CA GLY A 101 2.90 2.02 -12.17
C GLY A 101 3.69 3.33 -12.07
N LEU A 102 4.38 3.74 -13.09
CA LEU A 102 4.72 2.94 -14.28
C LEU A 102 6.09 2.33 -14.06
N GLY A 103 6.26 1.05 -14.33
CA GLY A 103 7.53 0.38 -14.16
C GLY A 103 7.37 -1.07 -13.77
N GLU A 104 8.48 -1.78 -13.69
CA GLU A 104 8.46 -3.18 -13.24
C GLU A 104 8.15 -3.24 -11.75
N TYR A 105 7.14 -4.03 -11.38
CA TYR A 105 6.74 -4.18 -9.98
C TYR A 105 7.77 -4.98 -9.19
N ASP A 106 8.06 -4.49 -7.99
CA ASP A 106 8.74 -5.24 -6.96
C ASP A 106 8.22 -4.79 -5.58
N TYR A 107 8.65 -5.47 -4.53
CA TYR A 107 8.29 -5.16 -3.16
C TYR A 107 9.54 -5.38 -2.30
N VAL A 108 10.01 -4.33 -1.64
CA VAL A 108 11.17 -4.40 -0.76
C VAL A 108 10.71 -4.25 0.68
N PRO A 109 10.61 -5.35 1.44
CA PRO A 109 10.22 -5.24 2.84
C PRO A 109 11.33 -4.59 3.66
N LEU A 110 10.93 -3.76 4.63
CA LEU A 110 11.86 -3.19 5.59
C LEU A 110 11.91 -4.06 6.83
N THR A 111 13.10 -4.25 7.38
CA THR A 111 13.29 -5.05 8.58
C THR A 111 13.01 -4.23 9.83
N GLY A 112 12.72 -4.90 10.93
CA GLY A 112 12.43 -4.28 12.21
C GLY A 112 10.94 -4.17 12.48
N PRO A 113 10.56 -3.60 13.63
CA PRO A 113 9.14 -3.50 13.99
C PRO A 113 8.40 -2.51 13.10
N ASP A 114 7.15 -2.84 12.75
CA ASP A 114 6.26 -1.98 11.99
C ASP A 114 5.65 -0.95 12.92
N ARG A 115 6.30 0.18 13.03
CA ARG A 115 5.84 1.28 13.88
C ARG A 115 5.46 2.47 13.06
N ALA A 116 4.39 3.13 13.49
CA ALA A 116 3.94 4.39 12.90
C ALA A 116 4.76 5.58 13.35
N ALA A 117 5.80 5.41 14.02
CA ALA A 117 6.61 6.45 14.66
C ALA A 117 6.86 7.70 13.88
#